data_c807b40d03fadd4b1ffa97945087b436
#
_entry.id   c807b40d03fadd4b1ffa97945087b436
#
_cell.length_a   1.000
_cell.length_b   1.000
_cell.length_c   1.000
_cell.angle_alpha   90.00
_cell.angle_beta   90.00
_cell.angle_gamma   90.00
#
_symmetry.space_group_name_H-M   'P 1'
#
loop_
_entity.id
_entity.type
_entity.pdbx_description
1 polymer ?
#
loop_
_entity_poly.entity_id
_entity_poly.type
_entity_poly.pdbx_seq_one_letter_code
_entity_poly.pdbx_strand_id
1 'polypeptide(L)'
;MDRSDRSATNAYWGRDGLERKILDALAGAGKNVDKLTVDDLAPADQFHSGGKGATERLARMAQLKPGMRVLDVGGGLGGPARTLATQYGCRVTVVDLTESYVRAATTLTARLGLADRVTHRVGDALALDVDGQFDVVWTQNSGMNIPDKERLYAGFARVLRPGGLLALQEPMAGPVQPVLYPVMWARDAGASFLRAPGEMRKLIEAAGFQVRAWDDVTAEAVGPSTGAASPAHSIQRIVMGDAVDAIAQSGQKNREEGRIVMIQAVLERRATPA
;
A
#
# COMPACT_ATOMS: atom_id res chain seq x y z
N MET A 1 10.04 -15.63 0.17
CA MET A 1 9.59 -15.64 1.57
C MET A 1 9.44 -17.09 2.01
N ASP A 2 10.04 -17.49 3.11
CA ASP A 2 9.88 -18.85 3.65
C ASP A 2 8.44 -19.04 4.14
N ARG A 3 7.98 -20.29 4.32
CA ARG A 3 6.63 -20.59 4.85
C ARG A 3 6.39 -19.95 6.23
N SER A 4 7.42 -19.82 7.04
CA SER A 4 7.39 -19.17 8.36
C SER A 4 7.09 -17.66 8.25
N ASP A 5 7.68 -16.96 7.29
CA ASP A 5 7.49 -15.52 7.08
C ASP A 5 6.09 -15.19 6.57
N ARG A 6 5.54 -16.04 5.69
CA ARG A 6 4.14 -15.91 5.22
C ARG A 6 3.15 -16.09 6.37
N SER A 7 3.42 -17.05 7.25
CA SER A 7 2.60 -17.32 8.43
C SER A 7 2.60 -16.12 9.39
N ALA A 8 3.76 -15.51 9.64
CA ALA A 8 3.90 -14.36 10.51
C ALA A 8 3.18 -13.13 9.96
N THR A 9 3.29 -12.85 8.65
CA THR A 9 2.59 -11.73 7.99
C THR A 9 1.07 -11.93 8.05
N ASN A 10 0.57 -13.13 7.73
CA ASN A 10 -0.86 -13.43 7.84
C ASN A 10 -1.37 -13.38 9.28
N ALA A 11 -0.57 -13.77 10.28
CA ALA A 11 -0.94 -13.67 11.70
C ALA A 11 -0.99 -12.21 12.17
N TYR A 12 -0.13 -11.35 11.62
CA TYR A 12 -0.12 -9.92 11.97
C TYR A 12 -1.32 -9.17 11.36
N TRP A 13 -1.55 -9.35 10.06
CA TRP A 13 -2.56 -8.61 9.31
C TRP A 13 -3.93 -9.30 9.23
N GLY A 14 -3.97 -10.64 9.29
CA GLY A 14 -5.21 -11.41 9.11
C GLY A 14 -6.25 -11.11 10.19
N ARG A 15 -7.48 -10.82 9.76
CA ARG A 15 -8.65 -10.61 10.61
C ARG A 15 -9.88 -11.23 9.95
N ASP A 16 -10.58 -12.10 10.66
CA ASP A 16 -11.82 -12.70 10.16
C ASP A 16 -12.99 -11.72 10.24
N GLY A 17 -13.89 -11.83 9.26
CA GLY A 17 -15.11 -11.02 9.18
C GLY A 17 -14.83 -9.51 9.02
N LEU A 18 -13.69 -9.15 8.42
CA LEU A 18 -13.24 -7.77 8.31
C LEU A 18 -14.21 -6.90 7.52
N GLU A 19 -14.78 -7.43 6.41
CA GLU A 19 -15.77 -6.71 5.60
C GLU A 19 -17.03 -6.37 6.40
N ARG A 20 -17.53 -7.30 7.22
CA ARG A 20 -18.68 -7.05 8.09
C ARG A 20 -18.39 -5.97 9.10
N LYS A 21 -17.26 -6.06 9.80
CA LYS A 21 -16.83 -5.06 10.81
C LYS A 21 -16.71 -3.66 10.21
N ILE A 22 -16.17 -3.56 8.98
CA ILE A 22 -16.10 -2.29 8.26
C ILE A 22 -17.50 -1.76 7.93
N LEU A 23 -18.37 -2.60 7.39
CA LEU A 23 -19.75 -2.21 7.06
C LEU A 23 -20.54 -1.79 8.30
N ASP A 24 -20.42 -2.53 9.40
CA ASP A 24 -21.08 -2.20 10.67
C ASP A 24 -20.58 -0.84 11.22
N ALA A 25 -19.27 -0.58 11.13
CA ALA A 25 -18.70 0.70 11.54
C ALA A 25 -19.14 1.87 10.66
N LEU A 26 -19.26 1.66 9.36
CA LEU A 26 -19.80 2.66 8.44
C LEU A 26 -21.29 2.93 8.69
N ALA A 27 -22.08 1.89 8.92
CA ALA A 27 -23.47 2.03 9.30
C ALA A 27 -23.62 2.81 10.61
N GLY A 28 -22.80 2.48 11.62
CA GLY A 28 -22.74 3.20 12.90
C GLY A 28 -22.33 4.66 12.74
N ALA A 29 -21.57 5.01 11.71
CA ALA A 29 -21.23 6.38 11.33
C ALA A 29 -22.31 7.07 10.45
N GLY A 30 -23.48 6.45 10.29
CA GLY A 30 -24.62 7.00 9.53
C GLY A 30 -24.50 6.86 8.01
N LYS A 31 -23.60 6.00 7.51
CA LYS A 31 -23.48 5.73 6.08
C LYS A 31 -24.51 4.71 5.62
N ASN A 32 -25.04 4.92 4.42
CA ASN A 32 -25.92 3.93 3.79
C ASN A 32 -25.06 2.82 3.13
N VAL A 33 -24.98 1.66 3.80
CA VAL A 33 -24.15 0.53 3.36
C VAL A 33 -24.57 -0.11 2.03
N ASP A 34 -25.81 0.17 1.56
CA ASP A 34 -26.28 -0.30 0.25
C ASP A 34 -25.97 0.69 -0.89
N LYS A 35 -25.48 1.87 -0.57
CA LYS A 35 -25.13 2.95 -1.53
C LYS A 35 -23.78 3.58 -1.22
N LEU A 36 -22.80 2.75 -0.83
CA LEU A 36 -21.45 3.22 -0.55
C LEU A 36 -20.76 3.77 -1.79
N THR A 37 -19.93 4.76 -1.57
CA THR A 37 -18.98 5.29 -2.55
C THR A 37 -17.54 4.88 -2.19
N VAL A 38 -16.60 5.06 -3.11
CA VAL A 38 -15.16 4.89 -2.83
C VAL A 38 -14.71 5.81 -1.69
N ASP A 39 -15.28 7.01 -1.60
CA ASP A 39 -14.94 7.97 -0.54
C ASP A 39 -15.46 7.55 0.84
N ASP A 40 -16.58 6.87 0.90
CA ASP A 40 -17.10 6.34 2.17
C ASP A 40 -16.19 5.24 2.74
N LEU A 41 -15.54 4.45 1.87
CA LEU A 41 -14.59 3.41 2.26
C LEU A 41 -13.18 3.94 2.58
N ALA A 42 -12.81 5.12 2.08
CA ALA A 42 -11.45 5.64 2.19
C ALA A 42 -10.86 5.66 3.62
N PRO A 43 -11.64 5.94 4.70
CA PRO A 43 -11.12 5.84 6.07
C PRO A 43 -10.72 4.43 6.49
N ALA A 44 -11.27 3.39 5.82
CA ALA A 44 -11.04 1.98 6.14
C ALA A 44 -10.00 1.31 5.23
N ASP A 45 -9.86 1.76 3.99
CA ASP A 45 -9.15 1.04 2.94
C ASP A 45 -7.96 1.80 2.34
N GLN A 46 -7.78 3.07 2.67
CA GLN A 46 -6.57 3.85 2.36
C GLN A 46 -5.59 3.79 3.54
N PHE A 47 -5.13 2.58 3.85
CA PHE A 47 -4.44 2.25 5.11
C PHE A 47 -2.93 2.50 5.04
N HIS A 48 -2.54 3.61 4.45
CA HIS A 48 -1.18 4.08 4.32
C HIS A 48 -1.08 5.56 4.72
N SER A 49 0.13 6.03 4.97
CA SER A 49 0.38 7.42 5.35
C SER A 49 -0.13 8.39 4.28
N GLY A 50 -0.84 9.43 4.71
CA GLY A 50 -1.45 10.42 3.82
C GLY A 50 -2.78 9.99 3.16
N GLY A 51 -3.24 8.75 3.39
CA GLY A 51 -4.54 8.26 2.94
C GLY A 51 -4.81 8.49 1.45
N LYS A 52 -6.08 8.72 1.09
CA LYS A 52 -6.50 8.91 -0.30
C LYS A 52 -5.75 10.05 -1.02
N GLY A 53 -5.43 11.15 -0.32
CA GLY A 53 -4.67 12.25 -0.89
C GLY A 53 -3.28 11.84 -1.38
N ALA A 54 -2.60 10.95 -0.66
CA ALA A 54 -1.31 10.41 -1.06
C ALA A 54 -1.42 9.51 -2.30
N THR A 55 -2.49 8.69 -2.40
CA THR A 55 -2.80 7.92 -3.61
C THR A 55 -3.01 8.82 -4.81
N GLU A 56 -3.82 9.87 -4.66
CA GLU A 56 -4.08 10.83 -5.73
C GLU A 56 -2.83 11.61 -6.16
N ARG A 57 -1.97 11.99 -5.20
CA ARG A 57 -0.69 12.62 -5.50
C ARG A 57 0.21 11.71 -6.33
N LEU A 58 0.39 10.48 -5.90
CA LEU A 58 1.22 9.51 -6.61
C LEU A 58 0.65 9.18 -8.01
N ALA A 59 -0.67 9.11 -8.15
CA ALA A 59 -1.33 8.90 -9.44
C ALA A 59 -1.08 10.05 -10.42
N ARG A 60 -1.09 11.30 -9.94
CA ARG A 60 -0.72 12.48 -10.75
C ARG A 60 0.76 12.44 -11.14
N MET A 61 1.67 12.08 -10.20
CA MET A 61 3.09 11.92 -10.49
C MET A 61 3.35 10.86 -11.56
N ALA A 62 2.62 9.74 -11.50
CA ALA A 62 2.70 8.65 -12.47
C ALA A 62 1.97 8.98 -13.80
N GLN A 63 1.27 10.11 -13.89
CA GLN A 63 0.51 10.54 -15.07
C GLN A 63 -0.43 9.46 -15.59
N LEU A 64 -1.17 8.81 -14.68
CA LEU A 64 -2.08 7.72 -15.03
C LEU A 64 -3.13 8.17 -16.06
N LYS A 65 -3.47 7.26 -16.97
CA LYS A 65 -4.42 7.50 -18.07
C LYS A 65 -5.48 6.39 -18.10
N PRO A 66 -6.68 6.70 -18.60
CA PRO A 66 -7.72 5.68 -18.79
C PRO A 66 -7.24 4.49 -19.62
N GLY A 67 -7.66 3.31 -19.22
CA GLY A 67 -7.31 2.07 -19.88
C GLY A 67 -5.97 1.45 -19.47
N MET A 68 -5.11 2.16 -18.74
CA MET A 68 -3.86 1.59 -18.22
C MET A 68 -4.12 0.37 -17.34
N ARG A 69 -3.30 -0.67 -17.54
CA ARG A 69 -3.27 -1.88 -16.72
C ARG A 69 -2.32 -1.68 -15.55
N VAL A 70 -2.85 -1.69 -14.34
CA VAL A 70 -2.09 -1.48 -13.10
C VAL A 70 -2.04 -2.78 -12.30
N LEU A 71 -0.86 -3.17 -11.84
CA LEU A 71 -0.66 -4.22 -10.83
C LEU A 71 -0.40 -3.55 -9.50
N ASP A 72 -1.34 -3.64 -8.56
CA ASP A 72 -1.22 -3.11 -7.19
C ASP A 72 -0.71 -4.23 -6.27
N VAL A 73 0.55 -4.13 -5.86
CA VAL A 73 1.23 -5.16 -5.06
C VAL A 73 1.24 -4.77 -3.59
N GLY A 74 0.64 -5.62 -2.76
CA GLY A 74 0.38 -5.34 -1.35
C GLY A 74 -0.80 -4.38 -1.17
N GLY A 75 -1.80 -4.45 -2.07
CA GLY A 75 -2.91 -3.50 -2.10
C GLY A 75 -3.94 -3.65 -0.98
N GLY A 76 -3.78 -4.62 -0.08
CA GLY A 76 -4.59 -4.78 1.12
C GLY A 76 -6.09 -4.83 0.83
N LEU A 77 -6.85 -3.90 1.44
CA LEU A 77 -8.30 -3.77 1.24
C LEU A 77 -8.70 -3.14 -0.10
N GLY A 78 -7.75 -2.74 -0.94
CA GLY A 78 -7.98 -2.28 -2.31
C GLY A 78 -8.45 -0.84 -2.46
N GLY A 79 -8.25 0.01 -1.46
CA GLY A 79 -8.60 1.43 -1.52
C GLY A 79 -7.92 2.18 -2.67
N PRO A 80 -6.57 2.13 -2.78
CA PRO A 80 -5.86 2.70 -3.91
C PRO A 80 -6.39 2.17 -5.25
N ALA A 81 -6.53 0.85 -5.40
CA ALA A 81 -7.01 0.23 -6.63
C ALA A 81 -8.38 0.77 -7.08
N ARG A 82 -9.34 0.91 -6.15
CA ARG A 82 -10.66 1.48 -6.44
C ARG A 82 -10.57 2.96 -6.83
N THR A 83 -9.70 3.72 -6.19
CA THR A 83 -9.44 5.12 -6.55
C THR A 83 -8.86 5.23 -7.96
N LEU A 84 -7.85 4.40 -8.30
CA LEU A 84 -7.26 4.36 -9.65
C LEU A 84 -8.28 3.98 -10.72
N ALA A 85 -9.17 3.02 -10.43
CA ALA A 85 -10.20 2.59 -11.36
C ALA A 85 -11.28 3.67 -11.58
N THR A 86 -11.71 4.36 -10.52
CA THR A 86 -12.81 5.33 -10.62
C THR A 86 -12.37 6.70 -11.11
N GLN A 87 -11.26 7.21 -10.61
CA GLN A 87 -10.82 8.57 -10.92
C GLN A 87 -9.93 8.65 -12.18
N TYR A 88 -9.15 7.59 -12.44
CA TYR A 88 -8.19 7.57 -13.55
C TYR A 88 -8.56 6.60 -14.66
N GLY A 89 -9.65 5.83 -14.50
CA GLY A 89 -10.13 4.89 -15.52
C GLY A 89 -9.23 3.68 -15.75
N CYS A 90 -8.38 3.34 -14.78
CA CYS A 90 -7.46 2.20 -14.87
C CYS A 90 -8.18 0.85 -14.70
N ARG A 91 -7.56 -0.21 -15.23
CA ARG A 91 -7.87 -1.61 -14.90
C ARG A 91 -6.84 -2.13 -13.92
N VAL A 92 -7.25 -2.52 -12.72
CA VAL A 92 -6.33 -2.83 -11.63
C VAL A 92 -6.44 -4.30 -11.23
N THR A 93 -5.29 -4.98 -11.21
CA THR A 93 -5.14 -6.28 -10.56
C THR A 93 -4.40 -6.07 -9.24
N VAL A 94 -5.04 -6.43 -8.14
CA VAL A 94 -4.47 -6.35 -6.79
C VAL A 94 -3.91 -7.72 -6.42
N VAL A 95 -2.69 -7.75 -5.90
CA VAL A 95 -2.06 -8.94 -5.33
C VAL A 95 -1.70 -8.64 -3.88
N ASP A 96 -2.23 -9.43 -2.94
CA ASP A 96 -1.91 -9.33 -1.52
C ASP A 96 -1.69 -10.73 -0.92
N LEU A 97 -0.79 -10.81 0.05
CA LEU A 97 -0.47 -12.07 0.72
C LEU A 97 -1.56 -12.49 1.71
N THR A 98 -2.32 -11.53 2.23
CA THR A 98 -3.29 -11.70 3.31
C THR A 98 -4.66 -12.11 2.76
N GLU A 99 -4.98 -13.39 2.85
CA GLU A 99 -6.21 -13.96 2.28
C GLU A 99 -7.49 -13.28 2.79
N SER A 100 -7.55 -12.95 4.10
CA SER A 100 -8.71 -12.25 4.68
C SER A 100 -8.91 -10.84 4.08
N TYR A 101 -7.82 -10.16 3.73
CA TYR A 101 -7.88 -8.87 3.04
C TYR A 101 -8.40 -9.02 1.62
N VAL A 102 -7.89 -10.01 0.88
CA VAL A 102 -8.33 -10.29 -0.49
C VAL A 102 -9.83 -10.62 -0.53
N ARG A 103 -10.33 -11.44 0.40
CA ARG A 103 -11.78 -11.74 0.52
C ARG A 103 -12.60 -10.47 0.79
N ALA A 104 -12.20 -9.70 1.80
CA ALA A 104 -12.89 -8.46 2.16
C ALA A 104 -12.86 -7.45 1.00
N ALA A 105 -11.70 -7.25 0.38
CA ALA A 105 -11.52 -6.35 -0.76
C ALA A 105 -12.39 -6.74 -1.96
N THR A 106 -12.49 -8.04 -2.27
CA THR A 106 -13.34 -8.55 -3.35
C THR A 106 -14.81 -8.23 -3.09
N THR A 107 -15.30 -8.48 -1.87
CA THR A 107 -16.69 -8.18 -1.47
C THR A 107 -16.97 -6.68 -1.54
N LEU A 108 -16.09 -5.84 -1.00
CA LEU A 108 -16.25 -4.38 -1.02
C LEU A 108 -16.20 -3.82 -2.45
N THR A 109 -15.33 -4.35 -3.30
CA THR A 109 -15.24 -3.96 -4.71
C THR A 109 -16.50 -4.32 -5.49
N ALA A 110 -17.05 -5.51 -5.27
CA ALA A 110 -18.30 -5.94 -5.90
C ALA A 110 -19.49 -5.07 -5.47
N ARG A 111 -19.59 -4.70 -4.18
CA ARG A 111 -20.62 -3.78 -3.67
C ARG A 111 -20.59 -2.40 -4.33
N LEU A 112 -19.43 -1.94 -4.74
CA LEU A 112 -19.26 -0.67 -5.46
C LEU A 112 -19.48 -0.80 -6.97
N GLY A 113 -19.80 -1.99 -7.50
CA GLY A 113 -19.99 -2.22 -8.93
C GLY A 113 -18.68 -2.10 -9.73
N LEU A 114 -17.52 -2.38 -9.12
CA LEU A 114 -16.19 -2.20 -9.73
C LEU A 114 -15.51 -3.52 -10.09
N ALA A 115 -16.19 -4.67 -9.99
CA ALA A 115 -15.60 -5.99 -10.21
C ALA A 115 -15.11 -6.22 -11.66
N ASP A 116 -15.59 -5.46 -12.62
CA ASP A 116 -15.14 -5.45 -14.02
C ASP A 116 -13.84 -4.70 -14.25
N ARG A 117 -13.43 -3.84 -13.30
CA ARG A 117 -12.24 -2.98 -13.37
C ARG A 117 -11.17 -3.29 -12.34
N VAL A 118 -11.56 -3.85 -11.19
CA VAL A 118 -10.65 -4.17 -10.09
C VAL A 118 -10.81 -5.64 -9.70
N THR A 119 -9.73 -6.41 -9.83
CA THR A 119 -9.67 -7.82 -9.43
C THR A 119 -8.67 -8.00 -8.29
N HIS A 120 -8.95 -8.94 -7.39
CA HIS A 120 -8.10 -9.23 -6.22
C HIS A 120 -7.64 -10.67 -6.25
N ARG A 121 -6.35 -10.91 -5.96
CA ARG A 121 -5.72 -12.24 -5.93
C ARG A 121 -4.86 -12.39 -4.67
N VAL A 122 -4.90 -13.57 -4.08
CA VAL A 122 -3.91 -13.95 -3.05
C VAL A 122 -2.60 -14.28 -3.78
N GLY A 123 -1.51 -13.66 -3.37
CA GLY A 123 -0.20 -13.90 -3.99
C GLY A 123 0.97 -13.30 -3.21
N ASP A 124 2.16 -13.81 -3.52
CA ASP A 124 3.41 -13.36 -2.92
C ASP A 124 4.10 -12.35 -3.86
N ALA A 125 4.42 -11.17 -3.34
CA ALA A 125 5.16 -10.14 -4.08
C ALA A 125 6.53 -10.61 -4.60
N LEU A 126 7.15 -11.60 -3.92
CA LEU A 126 8.42 -12.20 -4.33
C LEU A 126 8.26 -13.31 -5.39
N ALA A 127 7.01 -13.70 -5.71
CA ALA A 127 6.72 -14.75 -6.68
C ALA A 127 5.43 -14.39 -7.45
N LEU A 128 5.43 -13.20 -8.08
CA LEU A 128 4.30 -12.71 -8.83
C LEU A 128 3.96 -13.67 -9.99
N ASP A 129 2.80 -14.32 -9.88
CA ASP A 129 2.20 -15.16 -10.89
C ASP A 129 1.00 -14.42 -11.50
N VAL A 130 1.31 -13.57 -12.47
CA VAL A 130 0.33 -12.72 -13.15
C VAL A 130 0.56 -12.75 -14.66
N ASP A 131 -0.54 -12.85 -15.41
CA ASP A 131 -0.52 -12.93 -16.87
C ASP A 131 -0.34 -11.56 -17.51
N GLY A 132 0.54 -11.54 -18.51
CA GLY A 132 0.77 -10.38 -19.37
C GLY A 132 1.62 -9.30 -18.71
N GLN A 133 1.77 -8.22 -19.45
CA GLN A 133 2.57 -7.08 -19.03
C GLN A 133 1.68 -5.93 -18.59
N PHE A 134 2.10 -5.24 -17.53
CA PHE A 134 1.41 -4.07 -16.98
C PHE A 134 2.04 -2.77 -17.46
N ASP A 135 1.22 -1.73 -17.54
CA ASP A 135 1.67 -0.36 -17.77
C ASP A 135 2.30 0.22 -16.52
N VAL A 136 1.75 -0.14 -15.37
CA VAL A 136 2.19 0.36 -14.06
C VAL A 136 2.20 -0.78 -13.04
N VAL A 137 3.30 -0.90 -12.29
CA VAL A 137 3.31 -1.55 -10.97
C VAL A 137 3.14 -0.45 -9.94
N TRP A 138 2.15 -0.64 -9.08
CA TRP A 138 1.81 0.23 -7.97
C TRP A 138 2.10 -0.46 -6.65
N THR A 139 2.69 0.24 -5.68
CA THR A 139 2.90 -0.27 -4.33
C THR A 139 2.89 0.87 -3.33
N GLN A 140 2.09 0.75 -2.28
CA GLN A 140 2.03 1.73 -1.20
C GLN A 140 2.13 1.03 0.15
N ASN A 141 3.20 1.31 0.89
CA ASN A 141 3.44 0.78 2.24
C ASN A 141 3.33 -0.76 2.31
N SER A 142 4.04 -1.47 1.42
CA SER A 142 4.11 -2.92 1.44
C SER A 142 5.54 -3.47 1.49
N GLY A 143 6.47 -2.78 0.84
CA GLY A 143 7.86 -3.19 0.73
C GLY A 143 8.59 -3.26 2.07
N MET A 144 8.21 -2.44 3.05
CA MET A 144 8.86 -2.38 4.36
C MET A 144 8.85 -3.72 5.15
N ASN A 145 7.92 -4.63 4.83
CA ASN A 145 7.86 -5.97 5.43
C ASN A 145 8.63 -7.04 4.65
N ILE A 146 9.23 -6.69 3.51
CA ILE A 146 9.89 -7.64 2.62
C ILE A 146 11.40 -7.49 2.74
N PRO A 147 12.15 -8.51 3.23
CA PRO A 147 13.59 -8.42 3.40
C PRO A 147 14.35 -8.42 2.07
N ASP A 148 13.93 -9.25 1.11
CA ASP A 148 14.58 -9.44 -0.19
C ASP A 148 14.10 -8.37 -1.20
N LYS A 149 14.66 -7.17 -1.07
CA LYS A 149 14.33 -6.03 -1.93
C LYS A 149 14.79 -6.27 -3.38
N GLU A 150 15.92 -6.90 -3.56
CA GLU A 150 16.51 -7.21 -4.85
C GLU A 150 15.54 -8.07 -5.69
N ARG A 151 15.04 -9.14 -5.11
CA ARG A 151 14.05 -10.02 -5.74
C ARG A 151 12.71 -9.33 -5.97
N LEU A 152 12.28 -8.51 -5.02
CA LEU A 152 11.04 -7.74 -5.13
C LEU A 152 11.06 -6.84 -6.37
N TYR A 153 12.06 -5.98 -6.50
CA TYR A 153 12.13 -5.01 -7.59
C TYR A 153 12.49 -5.66 -8.95
N ALA A 154 13.26 -6.74 -8.94
CA ALA A 154 13.45 -7.57 -10.14
C ALA A 154 12.11 -8.19 -10.61
N GLY A 155 11.28 -8.65 -9.67
CA GLY A 155 9.92 -9.13 -9.93
C GLY A 155 9.04 -8.05 -10.56
N PHE A 156 9.10 -6.82 -10.07
CA PHE A 156 8.37 -5.69 -10.63
C PHE A 156 8.83 -5.36 -12.06
N ALA A 157 10.14 -5.34 -12.30
CA ALA A 157 10.67 -5.13 -13.65
C ALA A 157 10.20 -6.21 -14.63
N ARG A 158 10.11 -7.47 -14.20
CA ARG A 158 9.68 -8.61 -15.04
C ARG A 158 8.25 -8.47 -15.54
N VAL A 159 7.33 -8.01 -14.69
CA VAL A 159 5.90 -7.93 -15.00
C VAL A 159 5.48 -6.63 -15.72
N LEU A 160 6.33 -5.62 -15.73
CA LEU A 160 6.13 -4.39 -16.47
C LEU A 160 6.48 -4.58 -17.96
N ARG A 161 5.75 -3.91 -18.85
CA ARG A 161 6.22 -3.75 -20.23
C ARG A 161 7.46 -2.85 -20.31
N PRO A 162 8.26 -2.89 -21.37
CA PRO A 162 9.31 -1.90 -21.60
C PRO A 162 8.74 -0.47 -21.56
N GLY A 163 9.37 0.45 -20.84
CA GLY A 163 8.86 1.80 -20.60
C GLY A 163 7.65 1.87 -19.67
N GLY A 164 7.25 0.77 -19.02
CA GLY A 164 6.25 0.76 -17.97
C GLY A 164 6.77 1.42 -16.67
N LEU A 165 5.88 1.83 -15.80
CA LEU A 165 6.20 2.62 -14.63
C LEU A 165 6.11 1.79 -13.34
N LEU A 166 7.03 2.03 -12.44
CA LEU A 166 6.90 1.70 -11.02
C LEU A 166 6.50 2.97 -10.27
N ALA A 167 5.31 2.98 -9.67
CA ALA A 167 4.84 4.03 -8.78
C ALA A 167 4.83 3.50 -7.36
N LEU A 168 5.62 4.07 -6.48
CA LEU A 168 5.75 3.61 -5.10
C LEU A 168 5.58 4.72 -4.08
N GLN A 169 5.05 4.34 -2.92
CA GLN A 169 5.14 5.09 -1.68
C GLN A 169 5.61 4.15 -0.58
N GLU A 170 6.75 4.43 0.03
CA GLU A 170 7.31 3.54 1.04
C GLU A 170 7.93 4.32 2.21
N PRO A 171 7.75 3.85 3.45
CA PRO A 171 8.57 4.29 4.57
C PRO A 171 10.00 3.77 4.38
N MET A 172 10.97 4.64 4.60
CA MET A 172 12.39 4.32 4.52
C MET A 172 13.10 4.73 5.80
N ALA A 173 14.27 4.16 6.04
CA ALA A 173 15.08 4.50 7.20
C ALA A 173 15.57 5.95 7.10
N GLY A 174 15.22 6.76 8.08
CA GLY A 174 15.73 8.12 8.21
C GLY A 174 17.13 8.17 8.78
N PRO A 175 17.74 9.36 8.87
CA PRO A 175 19.11 9.53 9.36
C PRO A 175 19.30 9.21 10.84
N VAL A 176 18.24 9.26 11.64
CA VAL A 176 18.27 8.94 13.08
C VAL A 176 17.82 7.52 13.31
N GLN A 177 18.60 6.73 14.03
CA GLN A 177 18.28 5.34 14.33
C GLN A 177 18.48 5.06 15.85
N PRO A 178 17.85 4.02 16.41
CA PRO A 178 16.94 3.05 15.77
C PRO A 178 15.51 3.59 15.62
N VAL A 179 14.70 2.90 14.80
CA VAL A 179 13.24 3.11 14.73
C VAL A 179 12.60 2.73 16.07
N LEU A 180 11.63 3.50 16.51
CA LEU A 180 10.83 3.22 17.71
C LEU A 180 9.60 2.38 17.34
N TYR A 181 9.37 1.30 18.07
CA TYR A 181 8.25 0.38 17.86
C TYR A 181 7.20 0.51 18.98
N PRO A 182 5.94 0.08 18.76
CA PRO A 182 5.43 -0.51 17.52
C PRO A 182 5.22 0.53 16.42
N VAL A 183 5.33 0.10 15.16
CA VAL A 183 4.92 0.88 13.99
C VAL A 183 3.74 0.19 13.29
N MET A 184 3.11 0.87 12.34
CA MET A 184 1.92 0.37 11.66
C MET A 184 2.12 -1.03 11.05
N TRP A 185 3.30 -1.37 10.58
CA TRP A 185 3.62 -2.62 9.89
C TRP A 185 4.41 -3.63 10.72
N ALA A 186 4.85 -3.26 11.94
CA ALA A 186 5.66 -4.15 12.77
C ALA A 186 5.53 -3.80 14.27
N ARG A 187 5.46 -4.86 15.09
CA ARG A 187 5.49 -4.72 16.57
C ARG A 187 6.90 -4.45 17.08
N ASP A 188 7.90 -4.97 16.38
CA ASP A 188 9.32 -4.90 16.70
C ASP A 188 10.18 -4.89 15.41
N ALA A 189 11.49 -4.84 15.57
CA ALA A 189 12.43 -4.77 14.45
C ALA A 189 12.47 -6.06 13.59
N GLY A 190 12.01 -7.20 14.09
CA GLY A 190 12.09 -8.49 13.38
C GLY A 190 11.22 -8.56 12.11
N ALA A 191 10.19 -7.69 12.01
CA ALA A 191 9.30 -7.62 10.85
C ALA A 191 9.43 -6.31 10.06
N SER A 192 10.49 -5.52 10.29
CA SER A 192 10.70 -4.21 9.66
C SER A 192 12.06 -4.15 8.97
N PHE A 193 12.05 -4.06 7.64
CA PHE A 193 13.24 -4.14 6.80
C PHE A 193 13.45 -2.83 6.02
N LEU A 194 13.49 -1.71 6.75
CA LEU A 194 13.72 -0.40 6.15
C LEU A 194 15.18 -0.28 5.69
N ARG A 195 15.38 0.40 4.56
CA ARG A 195 16.70 0.86 4.08
C ARG A 195 16.63 2.36 3.85
N ALA A 196 17.81 3.03 3.87
CA ALA A 196 17.87 4.47 3.60
C ALA A 196 17.46 4.81 2.15
N PRO A 197 16.88 6.01 1.88
CA PRO A 197 16.41 6.39 0.56
C PRO A 197 17.47 6.26 -0.54
N GLY A 198 18.72 6.64 -0.25
CA GLY A 198 19.83 6.54 -1.22
C GLY A 198 20.20 5.09 -1.56
N GLU A 199 20.09 4.16 -0.60
CA GLU A 199 20.30 2.73 -0.82
C GLU A 199 19.17 2.14 -1.65
N MET A 200 17.93 2.46 -1.29
CA MET A 200 16.74 2.00 -2.02
C MET A 200 16.76 2.47 -3.47
N ARG A 201 17.09 3.74 -3.71
CA ARG A 201 17.20 4.28 -5.06
C ARG A 201 18.21 3.50 -5.91
N LYS A 202 19.43 3.29 -5.39
CA LYS A 202 20.48 2.51 -6.08
C LYS A 202 20.03 1.09 -6.39
N LEU A 203 19.37 0.43 -5.44
CA LEU A 203 18.86 -0.93 -5.59
C LEU A 203 17.80 -1.01 -6.70
N ILE A 204 16.85 -0.07 -6.73
CA ILE A 204 15.79 -0.04 -7.73
C ILE A 204 16.39 0.27 -9.11
N GLU A 205 17.36 1.20 -9.20
CA GLU A 205 18.07 1.51 -10.45
C GLU A 205 18.84 0.27 -10.96
N ALA A 206 19.46 -0.51 -10.06
CA ALA A 206 20.14 -1.77 -10.39
C ALA A 206 19.17 -2.85 -10.89
N ALA A 207 17.92 -2.84 -10.44
CA ALA A 207 16.86 -3.73 -10.94
C ALA A 207 16.33 -3.34 -12.34
N GLY A 208 16.93 -2.35 -13.00
CA GLY A 208 16.61 -1.96 -14.38
C GLY A 208 15.65 -0.78 -14.50
N PHE A 209 15.51 0.02 -13.46
CA PHE A 209 14.67 1.22 -13.49
C PHE A 209 15.49 2.51 -13.68
N GLN A 210 14.81 3.54 -14.16
CA GLN A 210 15.31 4.91 -14.23
C GLN A 210 14.35 5.83 -13.47
N VAL A 211 14.88 6.63 -12.55
CA VAL A 211 14.07 7.58 -11.77
C VAL A 211 13.49 8.67 -12.67
N ARG A 212 12.19 8.91 -12.57
CA ARG A 212 11.45 10.02 -13.19
C ARG A 212 11.11 11.10 -12.17
N ALA A 213 10.71 10.68 -10.96
CA ALA A 213 10.45 11.55 -9.84
C ALA A 213 10.80 10.80 -8.53
N TRP A 214 11.31 11.54 -7.54
CA TRP A 214 11.66 10.99 -6.23
C TRP A 214 11.51 12.08 -5.18
N ASP A 215 10.42 12.04 -4.43
CA ASP A 215 10.04 13.10 -3.51
C ASP A 215 9.99 12.59 -2.07
N ASP A 216 10.61 13.32 -1.17
CA ASP A 216 10.41 13.15 0.26
C ASP A 216 9.09 13.85 0.64
N VAL A 217 8.12 13.05 1.04
CA VAL A 217 6.77 13.49 1.43
C VAL A 217 6.52 13.30 2.92
N THR A 218 7.58 13.22 3.72
CA THR A 218 7.49 12.95 5.16
C THR A 218 6.60 13.96 5.87
N ALA A 219 6.71 15.23 5.53
CA ALA A 219 5.89 16.30 6.12
C ALA A 219 4.40 16.21 5.74
N GLU A 220 4.10 15.67 4.55
CA GLU A 220 2.73 15.53 4.01
C GLU A 220 2.10 14.19 4.40
N ALA A 221 2.93 13.20 4.73
CA ALA A 221 2.52 11.85 5.10
C ALA A 221 1.96 11.74 6.53
N VAL A 222 1.59 12.85 7.10
CA VAL A 222 0.88 12.89 8.39
C VAL A 222 -0.49 12.28 8.14
N GLY A 223 -0.75 11.15 8.80
CA GLY A 223 -2.11 10.59 8.83
C GLY A 223 -3.08 11.63 9.42
N PRO A 224 -4.38 11.54 9.13
CA PRO A 224 -5.33 12.44 9.76
C PRO A 224 -5.08 12.40 11.26
N SER A 225 -4.97 13.57 11.87
CA SER A 225 -4.95 13.74 13.33
C SER A 225 -6.29 13.18 13.85
N THR A 226 -6.32 11.90 14.11
CA THR A 226 -7.49 11.22 14.61
C THR A 226 -7.53 11.43 16.10
N GLY A 227 -8.21 12.50 16.52
CA GLY A 227 -8.67 12.54 17.91
C GLY A 227 -9.40 11.24 18.22
N ALA A 228 -9.24 10.70 19.43
CA ALA A 228 -9.78 9.41 19.87
C ALA A 228 -11.30 9.20 19.61
N ALA A 229 -12.02 10.24 19.25
CA ALA A 229 -13.47 10.25 18.99
C ALA A 229 -13.85 10.25 17.50
N SER A 230 -12.88 10.18 16.54
CA SER A 230 -13.24 10.22 15.12
C SER A 230 -13.72 8.86 14.60
N PRO A 231 -14.70 8.80 13.67
CA PRO A 231 -15.11 7.56 13.01
C PRO A 231 -13.93 6.84 12.31
N ALA A 232 -12.99 7.61 11.75
CA ALA A 232 -11.78 7.07 11.14
C ALA A 232 -10.90 6.32 12.15
N HIS A 233 -10.78 6.84 13.38
CA HIS A 233 -10.05 6.16 14.46
C HIS A 233 -10.71 4.82 14.83
N SER A 234 -12.04 4.78 14.90
CA SER A 234 -12.78 3.54 15.18
C SER A 234 -12.54 2.48 14.11
N ILE A 235 -12.51 2.88 12.83
CA ILE A 235 -12.22 1.97 11.71
C ILE A 235 -10.76 1.50 11.74
N GLN A 236 -9.80 2.39 12.03
CA GLN A 236 -8.41 2.01 12.20
C GLN A 236 -8.24 1.00 13.34
N ARG A 237 -8.96 1.15 14.44
CA ARG A 237 -8.96 0.20 15.55
C ARG A 237 -9.48 -1.18 15.14
N ILE A 238 -10.45 -1.26 14.24
CA ILE A 238 -10.96 -2.54 13.68
C ILE A 238 -9.84 -3.29 12.95
N VAL A 239 -9.02 -2.57 12.18
CA VAL A 239 -7.94 -3.16 11.39
C VAL A 239 -6.69 -3.40 12.24
N MET A 240 -6.29 -2.45 13.10
CA MET A 240 -5.04 -2.48 13.87
C MET A 240 -5.17 -3.08 15.28
N GLY A 241 -6.40 -3.15 15.80
CA GLY A 241 -6.66 -3.59 17.17
C GLY A 241 -6.25 -2.55 18.23
N ASP A 242 -6.06 -2.99 19.48
CA ASP A 242 -5.82 -2.12 20.63
C ASP A 242 -4.46 -1.40 20.61
N ALA A 243 -3.54 -1.84 19.75
CA ALA A 243 -2.23 -1.21 19.62
C ALA A 243 -2.24 0.14 18.89
N VAL A 244 -3.39 0.58 18.34
CA VAL A 244 -3.51 1.77 17.48
C VAL A 244 -2.94 3.05 18.13
N ASP A 245 -3.16 3.24 19.42
CA ASP A 245 -2.71 4.44 20.12
C ASP A 245 -1.18 4.44 20.31
N ALA A 246 -0.59 3.30 20.69
CA ALA A 246 0.86 3.15 20.80
C ALA A 246 1.56 3.30 19.44
N ILE A 247 0.96 2.75 18.37
CA ILE A 247 1.44 2.90 16.99
C ILE A 247 1.41 4.37 16.55
N ALA A 248 0.36 5.10 16.90
CA ALA A 248 0.25 6.52 16.57
C ALA A 248 1.34 7.35 17.28
N GLN A 249 1.58 7.10 18.56
CA GLN A 249 2.60 7.80 19.37
C GLN A 249 4.01 7.55 18.84
N SER A 250 4.39 6.27 18.66
CA SER A 250 5.73 5.95 18.13
C SER A 250 5.89 6.41 16.67
N GLY A 251 4.83 6.32 15.84
CA GLY A 251 4.82 6.84 14.48
C GLY A 251 5.05 8.34 14.42
N GLN A 252 4.41 9.11 15.28
CA GLN A 252 4.64 10.55 15.40
C GLN A 252 6.10 10.84 15.79
N LYS A 253 6.60 10.21 16.84
CA LYS A 253 7.96 10.41 17.33
C LYS A 253 9.02 10.01 16.29
N ASN A 254 8.81 8.89 15.60
CA ASN A 254 9.70 8.47 14.49
C ASN A 254 9.82 9.54 13.39
N ARG A 255 8.73 10.22 13.04
CA ARG A 255 8.75 11.30 12.04
C ARG A 255 9.40 12.56 12.58
N GLU A 256 9.00 13.03 13.77
CA GLU A 256 9.53 14.25 14.39
C GLU A 256 11.04 14.19 14.62
N GLU A 257 11.56 13.01 14.96
CA GLU A 257 12.98 12.79 15.20
C GLU A 257 13.76 12.41 13.93
N GLY A 258 13.08 12.28 12.77
CA GLY A 258 13.73 11.89 11.52
C GLY A 258 14.23 10.44 11.49
N ARG A 259 13.56 9.52 12.21
CA ARG A 259 13.89 8.08 12.23
C ARG A 259 13.30 7.34 11.03
N ILE A 260 12.18 7.81 10.54
CA ILE A 260 11.49 7.30 9.35
C ILE A 260 11.19 8.48 8.43
N VAL A 261 11.49 8.30 7.16
CA VAL A 261 11.08 9.20 6.08
C VAL A 261 10.11 8.49 5.14
N MET A 262 9.20 9.25 4.52
CA MET A 262 8.24 8.73 3.56
C MET A 262 8.60 9.22 2.17
N ILE A 263 8.85 8.29 1.26
CA ILE A 263 9.20 8.59 -0.12
C ILE A 263 8.05 8.23 -1.05
N GLN A 264 7.68 9.16 -1.94
CA GLN A 264 6.92 8.84 -3.14
C GLN A 264 7.85 8.94 -4.35
N ALA A 265 7.80 7.92 -5.21
CA ALA A 265 8.63 7.91 -6.39
C ALA A 265 7.92 7.29 -7.61
N VAL A 266 8.30 7.76 -8.78
CA VAL A 266 7.94 7.18 -10.07
C VAL A 266 9.23 6.87 -10.82
N LEU A 267 9.36 5.61 -11.24
CA LEU A 267 10.51 5.14 -11.99
C LEU A 267 10.01 4.43 -13.26
N GLU A 268 10.77 4.52 -14.31
CA GLU A 268 10.46 3.85 -15.57
C GLU A 268 11.34 2.64 -15.77
N ARG A 269 10.75 1.50 -16.17
CA ARG A 269 11.50 0.32 -16.61
C ARG A 269 12.29 0.66 -17.86
N ARG A 270 13.63 0.54 -17.80
CA ARG A 270 14.49 0.72 -18.98
C ARG A 270 14.11 -0.29 -20.06
N ALA A 271 14.12 0.16 -21.31
CA ALA A 271 14.11 -0.77 -22.42
C ALA A 271 15.41 -1.59 -22.39
N THR A 272 15.31 -2.90 -22.50
CA THR A 272 16.50 -3.73 -22.70
C THR A 272 17.12 -3.27 -24.03
N PRO A 273 18.41 -2.93 -24.10
CA PRO A 273 19.04 -2.72 -25.40
C PRO A 273 18.82 -3.93 -26.30
N ALA A 274 18.40 -3.67 -27.54
CA ALA A 274 18.21 -4.71 -28.54
C ALA A 274 19.53 -5.42 -28.84
#